data_472e62e3f4a30be9a7321b274b9ae0bb
#
_entry.id   472e62e3f4a30be9a7321b274b9ae0bb
#
_cell.length_a   1.000
_cell.length_b   1.000
_cell.length_c   1.000
_cell.angle_alpha   90.00
_cell.angle_beta   90.00
_cell.angle_gamma   90.00
#
_symmetry.space_group_name_H-M   'P 1'
#
loop_
_entity.id
_entity.type
_entity.pdbx_description
1 polymer ?
#
loop_
_entity_poly.entity_id
_entity_poly.type
_entity_poly.pdbx_seq_one_letter_code
_entity_poly.pdbx_strand_id
1 'polypeptide(L)'
;MRNLKFAVLIPAYNEEKDLPHVLSRLPCEKKNIIVVDDGSNDSTAAVAAKCGVTVLRQGKNLGKGAAQRRGFEYLKDEPYDGVITIDADGQHDPALIPQFLKKARDGNYDIVVGTRVLEPGTAMPLIRLLTNLTTSLVVSLMSGQRIRDSQSGYRYLSARVIRNIPLTTSRYQTESEVLIKAGRQGYRIGEMPISTIYSGQKSNVNKFIDTMRFIGLCIKSLWG
;
A
#
# COMPACT_ATOMS: atom_id res chain seq x y z
N MET A 1 27.17 -3.82 4.37
CA MET A 1 25.81 -4.39 4.17
C MET A 1 25.29 -3.96 2.80
N ARG A 2 24.75 -4.89 2.02
CA ARG A 2 24.20 -4.57 0.67
C ARG A 2 22.95 -3.69 0.81
N ASN A 3 22.86 -2.64 0.00
CA ASN A 3 21.63 -1.85 -0.11
C ASN A 3 20.57 -2.66 -0.85
N LEU A 4 19.32 -2.62 -0.36
CA LEU A 4 18.18 -3.27 -1.04
C LEU A 4 17.88 -2.54 -2.37
N LYS A 5 17.81 -3.30 -3.45
CA LYS A 5 17.25 -2.81 -4.71
C LYS A 5 15.73 -2.82 -4.60
N PHE A 6 15.09 -1.71 -4.87
CA PHE A 6 13.64 -1.57 -4.70
C PHE A 6 13.00 -0.83 -5.84
N ALA A 7 11.73 -1.14 -6.09
CA ALA A 7 10.83 -0.37 -6.91
C ALA A 7 9.80 0.38 -6.04
N VAL A 8 9.22 1.43 -6.57
CA VAL A 8 8.09 2.13 -5.96
C VAL A 8 6.85 1.90 -6.81
N LEU A 9 5.78 1.39 -6.21
CA LEU A 9 4.50 1.14 -6.83
C LEU A 9 3.45 2.12 -6.33
N ILE A 10 2.84 2.86 -7.24
CA ILE A 10 1.86 3.90 -6.95
C ILE A 10 0.56 3.58 -7.69
N PRO A 11 -0.46 3.02 -7.01
CA PRO A 11 -1.81 2.95 -7.56
C PRO A 11 -2.41 4.37 -7.59
N ALA A 12 -2.94 4.80 -8.73
CA ALA A 12 -3.49 6.14 -8.93
C ALA A 12 -4.85 6.08 -9.62
N TYR A 13 -5.80 6.91 -9.18
CA TYR A 13 -7.10 7.09 -9.82
C TYR A 13 -7.59 8.51 -9.63
N ASN A 14 -7.60 9.31 -10.71
CA ASN A 14 -7.96 10.74 -10.72
C ASN A 14 -7.08 11.57 -9.76
N GLU A 15 -5.75 11.43 -9.92
CA GLU A 15 -4.72 12.06 -9.08
C GLU A 15 -3.82 13.01 -9.88
N GLU A 16 -4.31 13.59 -10.98
CA GLU A 16 -3.53 14.48 -11.85
C GLU A 16 -2.88 15.65 -11.12
N LYS A 17 -3.46 16.10 -9.99
CA LYS A 17 -2.99 17.24 -9.20
C LYS A 17 -1.88 16.88 -8.23
N ASP A 18 -2.03 15.79 -7.50
CA ASP A 18 -1.16 15.43 -6.38
C ASP A 18 -0.01 14.53 -6.82
N LEU A 19 -0.22 13.68 -7.82
CA LEU A 19 0.76 12.71 -8.32
C LEU A 19 2.10 13.35 -8.73
N PRO A 20 2.18 14.49 -9.45
CA PRO A 20 3.46 15.12 -9.80
C PRO A 20 4.30 15.47 -8.57
N HIS A 21 3.65 15.98 -7.53
CA HIS A 21 4.31 16.33 -6.28
C HIS A 21 4.88 15.08 -5.59
N VAL A 22 4.12 14.00 -5.52
CA VAL A 22 4.60 12.71 -4.98
C VAL A 22 5.81 12.22 -5.77
N LEU A 23 5.71 12.17 -7.11
CA LEU A 23 6.76 11.67 -7.99
C LEU A 23 8.06 12.47 -7.88
N SER A 24 7.97 13.79 -7.72
CA SER A 24 9.16 14.67 -7.61
C SER A 24 9.96 14.46 -6.32
N ARG A 25 9.35 13.91 -5.28
CA ARG A 25 9.95 13.72 -3.95
C ARG A 25 10.45 12.30 -3.70
N LEU A 26 10.25 11.38 -4.65
CA LEU A 26 10.71 9.99 -4.49
C LEU A 26 12.24 9.91 -4.54
N PRO A 27 12.88 9.24 -3.55
CA PRO A 27 14.34 9.14 -3.45
C PRO A 27 14.91 7.99 -4.30
N CYS A 28 14.45 7.83 -5.54
CA CYS A 28 14.90 6.78 -6.45
C CYS A 28 14.87 7.22 -7.92
N GLU A 29 15.53 6.46 -8.78
CA GLU A 29 15.51 6.72 -10.22
C GLU A 29 14.12 6.47 -10.81
N LYS A 30 13.74 7.26 -11.80
CA LYS A 30 12.42 7.20 -12.46
C LYS A 30 12.09 5.82 -13.04
N LYS A 31 13.09 5.09 -13.54
CA LYS A 31 12.92 3.72 -14.05
C LYS A 31 12.44 2.71 -12.99
N ASN A 32 12.64 3.01 -11.71
CA ASN A 32 12.22 2.19 -10.58
C ASN A 32 10.85 2.59 -10.04
N ILE A 33 10.15 3.52 -10.70
CA ILE A 33 8.83 4.00 -10.30
C ILE A 33 7.79 3.47 -11.28
N ILE A 34 6.80 2.78 -10.74
CA ILE A 34 5.69 2.21 -11.49
C ILE A 34 4.39 2.84 -11.00
N VAL A 35 3.72 3.58 -11.87
CA VAL A 35 2.38 4.11 -11.62
C VAL A 35 1.38 3.18 -12.29
N VAL A 36 0.40 2.71 -11.54
CA VAL A 36 -0.74 1.97 -12.11
C VAL A 36 -1.95 2.87 -12.10
N ASP A 37 -2.30 3.39 -13.27
CA ASP A 37 -3.51 4.18 -13.50
C ASP A 37 -4.73 3.26 -13.55
N ASP A 38 -5.58 3.33 -12.54
CA ASP A 38 -6.80 2.51 -12.38
C ASP A 38 -7.97 3.04 -13.22
N GLY A 39 -7.71 3.37 -14.49
CA GLY A 39 -8.72 3.86 -15.42
C GLY A 39 -9.21 5.26 -15.12
N SER A 40 -8.30 6.19 -14.85
CA SER A 40 -8.63 7.60 -14.60
C SER A 40 -9.33 8.25 -15.79
N ASN A 41 -10.23 9.19 -15.46
CA ASN A 41 -10.94 10.03 -16.42
C ASN A 41 -10.29 11.41 -16.62
N ASP A 42 -9.27 11.73 -15.79
CA ASP A 42 -8.47 12.94 -15.85
C ASP A 42 -7.12 12.70 -16.54
N SER A 43 -6.18 13.62 -16.40
CA SER A 43 -4.85 13.55 -17.01
C SER A 43 -3.84 12.72 -16.21
N THR A 44 -4.22 11.92 -15.21
CA THR A 44 -3.33 11.16 -14.32
C THR A 44 -2.26 10.37 -15.08
N ALA A 45 -2.67 9.54 -16.06
CA ALA A 45 -1.74 8.74 -16.85
C ALA A 45 -0.78 9.59 -17.68
N ALA A 46 -1.28 10.68 -18.30
CA ALA A 46 -0.46 11.58 -19.11
C ALA A 46 0.56 12.34 -18.28
N VAL A 47 0.18 12.76 -17.07
CA VAL A 47 1.06 13.43 -16.12
C VAL A 47 2.16 12.48 -15.64
N ALA A 48 1.84 11.25 -15.28
CA ALA A 48 2.81 10.24 -14.89
C ALA A 48 3.82 9.97 -16.03
N ALA A 49 3.34 9.80 -17.26
CA ALA A 49 4.19 9.58 -18.42
C ALA A 49 5.14 10.76 -18.68
N LYS A 50 4.68 12.01 -18.53
CA LYS A 50 5.52 13.21 -18.65
C LYS A 50 6.62 13.26 -17.58
N CYS A 51 6.39 12.68 -16.40
CA CYS A 51 7.43 12.55 -15.37
C CYS A 51 8.50 11.51 -15.72
N GLY A 52 8.33 10.72 -16.78
CA GLY A 52 9.31 9.74 -17.25
C GLY A 52 9.35 8.46 -16.43
N VAL A 53 8.25 8.10 -15.77
CA VAL A 53 8.08 6.86 -15.00
C VAL A 53 7.34 5.81 -15.83
N THR A 54 7.40 4.53 -15.40
CA THR A 54 6.62 3.46 -16.04
C THR A 54 5.15 3.61 -15.67
N VAL A 55 4.27 3.61 -16.69
CA VAL A 55 2.81 3.72 -16.49
C VAL A 55 2.12 2.48 -17.00
N LEU A 56 1.39 1.81 -16.11
CA LEU A 56 0.50 0.68 -16.44
C LEU A 56 -0.94 1.18 -16.37
N ARG A 57 -1.64 1.26 -17.50
CA ARG A 57 -3.01 1.75 -17.55
C ARG A 57 -4.03 0.63 -17.55
N GLN A 58 -5.07 0.72 -16.73
CA GLN A 58 -6.26 -0.13 -16.77
C GLN A 58 -7.35 0.52 -17.63
N GLY A 59 -8.16 -0.28 -18.31
CA GLY A 59 -9.23 0.25 -19.19
C GLY A 59 -10.41 0.85 -18.45
N LYS A 60 -10.57 0.56 -17.14
CA LYS A 60 -11.63 1.06 -16.26
C LYS A 60 -11.20 0.94 -14.80
N ASN A 61 -11.87 1.67 -13.90
CA ASN A 61 -11.66 1.55 -12.46
C ASN A 61 -12.05 0.16 -11.96
N LEU A 62 -11.04 -0.61 -11.52
CA LEU A 62 -11.19 -1.93 -10.91
C LEU A 62 -10.92 -1.90 -9.40
N GLY A 63 -10.43 -0.79 -8.89
CA GLY A 63 -10.12 -0.51 -7.49
C GLY A 63 -8.63 -0.63 -7.15
N LYS A 64 -8.23 0.06 -6.08
CA LYS A 64 -6.83 0.17 -5.63
C LYS A 64 -6.12 -1.18 -5.53
N GLY A 65 -6.79 -2.19 -4.97
CA GLY A 65 -6.21 -3.54 -4.85
C GLY A 65 -5.96 -4.20 -6.20
N ALA A 66 -6.81 -3.97 -7.21
CA ALA A 66 -6.57 -4.46 -8.56
C ALA A 66 -5.36 -3.77 -9.21
N ALA A 67 -5.22 -2.46 -8.99
CA ALA A 67 -4.05 -1.70 -9.42
C ALA A 67 -2.76 -2.21 -8.76
N GLN A 68 -2.79 -2.46 -7.44
CA GLN A 68 -1.66 -3.04 -6.72
C GLN A 68 -1.29 -4.42 -7.27
N ARG A 69 -2.26 -5.32 -7.47
CA ARG A 69 -2.01 -6.65 -8.07
C ARG A 69 -1.36 -6.56 -9.44
N ARG A 70 -1.86 -5.65 -10.31
CA ARG A 70 -1.26 -5.44 -11.63
C ARG A 70 0.19 -4.98 -11.52
N GLY A 71 0.49 -4.08 -10.59
CA GLY A 71 1.85 -3.64 -10.32
C GLY A 71 2.74 -4.75 -9.79
N PHE A 72 2.25 -5.58 -8.88
CA PHE A 72 2.99 -6.73 -8.35
C PHE A 72 3.24 -7.77 -9.43
N GLU A 73 2.26 -8.05 -10.29
CA GLU A 73 2.42 -8.97 -11.43
C GLU A 73 3.51 -8.48 -12.40
N TYR A 74 3.58 -7.18 -12.67
CA TYR A 74 4.65 -6.58 -13.48
C TYR A 74 6.02 -6.70 -12.81
N LEU A 75 6.08 -6.57 -11.47
CA LEU A 75 7.33 -6.51 -10.70
C LEU A 75 7.85 -7.86 -10.21
N LYS A 76 7.04 -8.93 -10.23
CA LYS A 76 7.40 -10.23 -9.63
C LYS A 76 8.66 -10.87 -10.21
N ASP A 77 8.90 -10.67 -11.51
CA ASP A 77 10.03 -11.25 -12.24
C ASP A 77 11.20 -10.26 -12.41
N GLU A 78 11.03 -9.02 -11.95
CA GLU A 78 12.06 -7.99 -11.99
C GLU A 78 13.11 -8.18 -10.88
N PRO A 79 14.37 -7.73 -11.08
CA PRO A 79 15.49 -7.98 -10.18
C PRO A 79 15.50 -7.04 -8.95
N TYR A 80 14.35 -6.81 -8.33
CA TYR A 80 14.23 -6.07 -7.09
C TYR A 80 14.23 -7.00 -5.88
N ASP A 81 14.80 -6.53 -4.76
CA ASP A 81 14.74 -7.21 -3.46
C ASP A 81 13.36 -6.98 -2.78
N GLY A 82 12.65 -5.92 -3.19
CA GLY A 82 11.31 -5.60 -2.70
C GLY A 82 10.68 -4.38 -3.36
N VAL A 83 9.45 -4.09 -2.96
CA VAL A 83 8.64 -2.99 -3.48
C VAL A 83 8.15 -2.12 -2.33
N ILE A 84 8.24 -0.81 -2.49
CA ILE A 84 7.55 0.17 -1.66
C ILE A 84 6.21 0.50 -2.35
N THR A 85 5.10 0.30 -1.66
CA THR A 85 3.80 0.86 -2.07
C THR A 85 3.58 2.19 -1.38
N ILE A 86 3.09 3.19 -2.10
CA ILE A 86 2.74 4.52 -1.57
C ILE A 86 1.53 5.06 -2.33
N ASP A 87 0.65 5.80 -1.66
CA ASP A 87 -0.53 6.39 -2.28
C ASP A 87 -0.18 7.64 -3.10
N ALA A 88 -0.99 7.91 -4.14
CA ALA A 88 -0.77 9.03 -5.06
C ALA A 88 -1.24 10.38 -4.51
N ASP A 89 -1.97 10.40 -3.38
CA ASP A 89 -2.68 11.55 -2.82
C ASP A 89 -1.80 12.50 -1.97
N GLY A 90 -0.51 12.22 -1.85
CA GLY A 90 0.43 13.06 -1.11
C GLY A 90 0.32 13.01 0.41
N GLN A 91 -0.51 12.15 0.98
CA GLN A 91 -0.67 12.03 2.45
C GLN A 91 0.54 11.38 3.14
N HIS A 92 1.41 10.73 2.38
CA HIS A 92 2.61 10.05 2.87
C HIS A 92 3.88 10.75 2.42
N ASP A 93 4.85 10.90 3.31
CA ASP A 93 6.13 11.52 2.97
C ASP A 93 7.08 10.51 2.28
N PRO A 94 7.41 10.69 0.98
CA PRO A 94 8.35 9.81 0.29
C PRO A 94 9.76 9.77 0.90
N ALA A 95 10.16 10.80 1.65
CA ALA A 95 11.46 10.86 2.32
C ALA A 95 11.66 9.78 3.39
N LEU A 96 10.58 9.10 3.81
CA LEU A 96 10.65 7.98 4.76
C LEU A 96 11.06 6.64 4.12
N ILE A 97 11.10 6.53 2.78
CA ILE A 97 11.46 5.29 2.06
C ILE A 97 12.79 4.69 2.56
N PRO A 98 13.89 5.44 2.73
CA PRO A 98 15.13 4.88 3.25
C PRO A 98 14.99 4.23 4.63
N GLN A 99 14.09 4.77 5.47
CA GLN A 99 13.82 4.22 6.81
C GLN A 99 13.05 2.90 6.73
N PHE A 100 12.09 2.76 5.79
CA PHE A 100 11.42 1.48 5.52
C PHE A 100 12.42 0.40 5.09
N LEU A 101 13.30 0.73 4.15
CA LEU A 101 14.33 -0.19 3.66
C LEU A 101 15.32 -0.59 4.77
N LYS A 102 15.75 0.38 5.57
CA LYS A 102 16.59 0.12 6.74
C LYS A 102 15.88 -0.80 7.73
N LYS A 103 14.62 -0.51 8.07
CA LYS A 103 13.81 -1.31 9.00
C LYS A 103 13.63 -2.74 8.49
N ALA A 104 13.31 -2.91 7.19
CA ALA A 104 13.14 -4.21 6.56
C ALA A 104 14.42 -5.04 6.64
N ARG A 105 15.56 -4.44 6.27
CA ARG A 105 16.87 -5.10 6.27
C ARG A 105 17.33 -5.46 7.68
N ASP A 106 17.38 -4.48 8.60
CA ASP A 106 17.95 -4.65 9.92
C ASP A 106 17.11 -5.58 10.81
N GLY A 107 15.79 -5.58 10.62
CA GLY A 107 14.85 -6.46 11.30
C GLY A 107 14.58 -7.77 10.57
N ASN A 108 15.13 -7.98 9.37
CA ASN A 108 14.82 -9.11 8.51
C ASN A 108 13.29 -9.29 8.34
N TYR A 109 12.59 -8.17 8.05
CA TYR A 109 11.15 -8.18 7.83
C TYR A 109 10.82 -8.38 6.35
N ASP A 110 9.84 -9.23 6.07
CA ASP A 110 9.31 -9.43 4.72
C ASP A 110 8.30 -8.34 4.34
N ILE A 111 7.58 -7.80 5.34
CA ILE A 111 6.70 -6.65 5.19
C ILE A 111 7.03 -5.63 6.28
N VAL A 112 7.05 -4.35 5.92
CA VAL A 112 7.06 -3.25 6.89
C VAL A 112 5.87 -2.35 6.60
N VAL A 113 4.96 -2.21 7.58
CA VAL A 113 3.77 -1.37 7.49
C VAL A 113 4.05 -0.01 8.11
N GLY A 114 3.76 1.06 7.39
CA GLY A 114 3.76 2.41 7.95
C GLY A 114 2.55 2.61 8.85
N THR A 115 2.76 2.64 10.15
CA THR A 115 1.68 2.81 11.13
C THR A 115 1.47 4.29 11.40
N ARG A 116 0.29 4.79 11.08
CA ARG A 116 -0.06 6.21 11.30
C ARG A 116 -0.09 6.54 12.78
N VAL A 117 0.72 7.52 13.16
CA VAL A 117 0.71 8.07 14.52
C VAL A 117 -0.32 9.18 14.58
N LEU A 118 -1.22 9.09 15.55
CA LEU A 118 -2.16 10.18 15.84
C LEU A 118 -1.41 11.24 16.63
N GLU A 119 -1.05 12.33 15.98
CA GLU A 119 -0.49 13.49 16.67
C GLU A 119 -1.60 14.25 17.42
N PRO A 120 -1.28 14.86 18.58
CA PRO A 120 -2.22 15.74 19.26
C PRO A 120 -2.73 16.84 18.32
N GLY A 121 -4.05 16.98 18.20
CA GLY A 121 -4.68 17.92 17.27
C GLY A 121 -5.03 17.36 15.88
N THR A 122 -4.70 16.09 15.59
CA THR A 122 -5.14 15.45 14.35
C THR A 122 -6.64 15.19 14.37
N ALA A 123 -7.37 15.85 13.48
CA ALA A 123 -8.84 15.73 13.36
C ALA A 123 -9.27 14.44 12.63
N MET A 124 -8.85 13.26 13.13
CA MET A 124 -9.38 12.01 12.59
C MET A 124 -10.78 11.76 13.17
N PRO A 125 -11.83 11.58 12.36
CA PRO A 125 -13.16 11.22 12.85
C PRO A 125 -13.10 9.95 13.70
N LEU A 126 -13.72 9.98 14.88
CA LEU A 126 -13.72 8.87 15.86
C LEU A 126 -14.15 7.54 15.22
N ILE A 127 -15.16 7.57 14.35
CA ILE A 127 -15.64 6.38 13.63
C ILE A 127 -14.55 5.76 12.73
N ARG A 128 -13.68 6.58 12.13
CA ARG A 128 -12.57 6.10 11.31
C ARG A 128 -11.49 5.44 12.16
N LEU A 129 -11.21 6.03 13.32
CA LEU A 129 -10.28 5.46 14.30
C LEU A 129 -10.78 4.09 14.78
N LEU A 130 -12.03 4.00 15.23
CA LEU A 130 -12.63 2.75 15.71
C LEU A 130 -12.65 1.68 14.63
N THR A 131 -13.02 2.03 13.40
CA THR A 131 -12.99 1.09 12.26
C THR A 131 -11.58 0.57 12.01
N ASN A 132 -10.56 1.45 12.01
CA ASN A 132 -9.18 1.02 11.81
C ASN A 132 -8.67 0.11 12.94
N LEU A 133 -8.98 0.45 14.19
CA LEU A 133 -8.60 -0.36 15.37
C LEU A 133 -9.25 -1.76 15.30
N THR A 134 -10.55 -1.83 15.04
CA THR A 134 -11.28 -3.10 14.93
C THR A 134 -10.74 -3.95 13.78
N THR A 135 -10.55 -3.36 12.60
CA THR A 135 -9.99 -4.06 11.44
C THR A 135 -8.59 -4.57 11.73
N SER A 136 -7.73 -3.75 12.35
CA SER A 136 -6.35 -4.13 12.66
C SER A 136 -6.29 -5.21 13.74
N LEU A 137 -7.21 -5.21 14.72
CA LEU A 137 -7.32 -6.29 15.70
C LEU A 137 -7.67 -7.62 15.01
N VAL A 138 -8.67 -7.62 14.13
CA VAL A 138 -9.07 -8.82 13.38
C VAL A 138 -7.91 -9.33 12.51
N VAL A 139 -7.23 -8.45 11.78
CA VAL A 139 -6.07 -8.80 10.95
C VAL A 139 -4.93 -9.34 11.81
N SER A 140 -4.68 -8.78 12.99
CA SER A 140 -3.67 -9.28 13.93
C SER A 140 -3.98 -10.71 14.38
N LEU A 141 -5.23 -10.98 14.78
CA LEU A 141 -5.66 -12.33 15.19
C LEU A 141 -5.52 -13.34 14.04
N MET A 142 -5.92 -12.95 12.82
CA MET A 142 -5.91 -13.82 11.65
C MET A 142 -4.52 -14.07 11.09
N SER A 143 -3.60 -13.12 11.22
CA SER A 143 -2.20 -13.23 10.78
C SER A 143 -1.29 -13.86 11.82
N GLY A 144 -1.72 -13.95 13.08
CA GLY A 144 -0.89 -14.37 14.21
C GLY A 144 0.21 -13.39 14.59
N GLN A 145 0.15 -12.13 14.09
CA GLN A 145 1.14 -11.10 14.37
C GLN A 145 0.46 -9.79 14.75
N ARG A 146 1.08 -9.00 15.63
CA ARG A 146 0.53 -7.72 16.06
C ARG A 146 0.64 -6.69 14.94
N ILE A 147 -0.49 -6.16 14.48
CA ILE A 147 -0.61 -5.14 13.43
C ILE A 147 -1.48 -4.00 13.95
N ARG A 148 -0.93 -2.80 14.00
CA ARG A 148 -1.62 -1.61 14.55
C ARG A 148 -2.40 -0.84 13.49
N ASP A 149 -1.96 -0.91 12.23
CA ASP A 149 -2.59 -0.19 11.12
C ASP A 149 -2.64 -1.06 9.86
N SER A 150 -3.65 -1.91 9.75
CA SER A 150 -3.85 -2.82 8.63
C SER A 150 -4.34 -2.13 7.35
N GLN A 151 -4.72 -0.85 7.42
CA GLN A 151 -5.27 -0.10 6.30
C GLN A 151 -4.29 0.89 5.66
N SER A 152 -3.08 1.04 6.22
CA SER A 152 -2.07 1.91 5.64
C SER A 152 -1.60 1.37 4.29
N GLY A 153 -1.60 2.20 3.25
CA GLY A 153 -1.09 1.89 1.91
C GLY A 153 0.43 2.04 1.78
N TYR A 154 1.09 2.67 2.75
CA TYR A 154 2.53 2.89 2.73
C TYR A 154 3.27 1.70 3.35
N ARG A 155 3.87 0.88 2.51
CA ARG A 155 4.48 -0.39 2.92
C ARG A 155 5.73 -0.72 2.12
N TYR A 156 6.63 -1.45 2.75
CA TYR A 156 7.61 -2.28 2.07
C TYR A 156 7.08 -3.71 2.00
N LEU A 157 7.23 -4.36 0.85
CA LEU A 157 6.98 -5.80 0.64
C LEU A 157 8.21 -6.42 -0.02
N SER A 158 8.74 -7.50 0.55
CA SER A 158 9.86 -8.23 -0.05
C SER A 158 9.44 -8.90 -1.36
N ALA A 159 10.39 -9.14 -2.25
CA ALA A 159 10.14 -9.88 -3.49
C ALA A 159 9.56 -11.28 -3.21
N ARG A 160 9.92 -11.93 -2.09
CA ARG A 160 9.35 -13.21 -1.67
C ARG A 160 7.84 -13.12 -1.45
N VAL A 161 7.38 -12.06 -0.79
CA VAL A 161 5.95 -11.82 -0.55
C VAL A 161 5.22 -11.63 -1.87
N ILE A 162 5.75 -10.79 -2.76
CA ILE A 162 5.11 -10.48 -4.04
C ILE A 162 5.00 -11.70 -4.94
N ARG A 163 6.03 -12.56 -4.97
CA ARG A 163 6.06 -13.78 -5.81
C ARG A 163 5.16 -14.88 -5.28
N ASN A 164 5.05 -15.04 -3.96
CA ASN A 164 4.46 -16.23 -3.36
C ASN A 164 3.07 -16.02 -2.76
N ILE A 165 2.62 -14.78 -2.56
CA ILE A 165 1.30 -14.50 -1.98
C ILE A 165 0.31 -14.12 -3.10
N PRO A 166 -0.57 -15.04 -3.52
CA PRO A 166 -1.59 -14.72 -4.51
C PRO A 166 -2.66 -13.83 -3.88
N LEU A 167 -2.86 -12.63 -4.41
CA LEU A 167 -3.91 -11.71 -4.01
C LEU A 167 -5.14 -11.89 -4.89
N THR A 168 -6.31 -11.97 -4.27
CA THR A 168 -7.59 -12.23 -4.95
C THR A 168 -8.56 -11.06 -4.87
N THR A 169 -8.41 -10.18 -3.89
CA THR A 169 -9.25 -9.01 -3.71
C THR A 169 -8.85 -7.86 -4.66
N SER A 170 -9.73 -6.87 -4.84
CA SER A 170 -9.51 -5.81 -5.82
C SER A 170 -9.63 -4.39 -5.27
N ARG A 171 -10.07 -4.22 -4.03
CA ARG A 171 -10.26 -2.89 -3.40
C ARG A 171 -9.45 -2.78 -2.11
N TYR A 172 -9.89 -1.98 -1.15
CA TYR A 172 -9.16 -1.70 0.10
C TYR A 172 -8.87 -2.94 0.97
N GLN A 173 -9.66 -4.01 0.85
CA GLN A 173 -9.40 -5.25 1.57
C GLN A 173 -8.11 -5.97 1.14
N THR A 174 -7.54 -5.62 -0.01
CA THR A 174 -6.26 -6.20 -0.49
C THR A 174 -5.11 -5.92 0.49
N GLU A 175 -5.13 -4.77 1.14
CA GLU A 175 -4.14 -4.40 2.15
C GLU A 175 -4.21 -5.30 3.39
N SER A 176 -5.42 -5.73 3.79
CA SER A 176 -5.60 -6.72 4.85
C SER A 176 -5.30 -8.14 4.38
N GLU A 177 -5.68 -8.49 3.15
CA GLU A 177 -5.44 -9.81 2.57
C GLU A 177 -3.96 -10.18 2.57
N VAL A 178 -3.10 -9.27 2.11
CA VAL A 178 -1.65 -9.54 2.07
C VAL A 178 -1.09 -9.80 3.46
N LEU A 179 -1.52 -9.04 4.48
CA LEU A 179 -1.03 -9.20 5.86
C LEU A 179 -1.50 -10.54 6.48
N ILE A 180 -2.77 -10.91 6.29
CA ILE A 180 -3.32 -12.18 6.79
C ILE A 180 -2.58 -13.35 6.15
N LYS A 181 -2.47 -13.38 4.82
CA LYS A 181 -1.81 -14.47 4.10
C LYS A 181 -0.32 -14.55 4.43
N ALA A 182 0.37 -13.40 4.49
CA ALA A 182 1.78 -13.34 4.86
C ALA A 182 2.01 -13.88 6.28
N GLY A 183 1.25 -13.42 7.26
CA GLY A 183 1.38 -13.88 8.64
C GLY A 183 1.18 -15.38 8.77
N ARG A 184 0.15 -15.95 8.13
CA ARG A 184 -0.11 -17.39 8.13
C ARG A 184 0.97 -18.24 7.48
N GLN A 185 1.66 -17.69 6.48
CA GLN A 185 2.77 -18.37 5.81
C GLN A 185 4.13 -18.13 6.53
N GLY A 186 4.12 -17.52 7.71
CA GLY A 186 5.32 -17.31 8.52
C GLY A 186 6.22 -16.16 8.05
N TYR A 187 5.76 -15.29 7.15
CA TYR A 187 6.49 -14.07 6.79
C TYR A 187 6.49 -13.10 7.97
N ARG A 188 7.61 -12.44 8.18
CA ARG A 188 7.78 -11.49 9.29
C ARG A 188 7.27 -10.11 8.93
N ILE A 189 6.33 -9.60 9.74
CA ILE A 189 5.73 -8.28 9.57
C ILE A 189 6.28 -7.35 10.63
N GLY A 190 6.89 -6.24 10.20
CA GLY A 190 7.34 -5.15 11.05
C GLY A 190 6.48 -3.91 10.86
N GLU A 191 6.59 -2.97 11.77
CA GLU A 191 5.88 -1.70 11.72
C GLU A 191 6.84 -0.53 11.88
N MET A 192 6.54 0.58 11.21
CA MET A 192 7.28 1.83 11.33
C MET A 192 6.29 2.99 11.54
N PRO A 193 6.46 3.81 12.58
CA PRO A 193 5.60 4.97 12.77
C PRO A 193 5.80 5.97 11.62
N ILE A 194 4.69 6.49 11.09
CA ILE A 194 4.67 7.52 10.06
C ILE A 194 3.71 8.64 10.46
N SER A 195 4.10 9.88 10.17
CA SER A 195 3.19 11.02 10.21
C SER A 195 2.29 11.02 8.97
N THR A 196 1.05 11.43 9.09
CA THR A 196 0.12 11.56 7.97
C THR A 196 -0.24 13.03 7.77
N ILE A 197 -0.06 13.51 6.55
CA ILE A 197 -0.46 14.86 6.15
C ILE A 197 -1.95 14.82 5.80
N TYR A 198 -2.81 15.35 6.65
CA TYR A 198 -4.25 15.45 6.39
C TYR A 198 -4.52 16.72 5.57
N SER A 199 -4.72 16.59 4.26
CA SER A 199 -4.99 17.70 3.34
C SER A 199 -6.47 17.90 3.01
N GLY A 200 -7.39 17.42 3.86
CA GLY A 200 -8.85 17.63 3.69
C GLY A 200 -9.48 16.87 2.52
N GLN A 201 -8.78 15.91 1.92
CA GLN A 201 -9.29 15.13 0.81
C GLN A 201 -10.48 14.24 1.21
N LYS A 202 -11.48 14.19 0.32
CA LYS A 202 -12.66 13.33 0.51
C LYS A 202 -12.27 11.87 0.34
N SER A 203 -12.58 11.04 1.33
CA SER A 203 -12.39 9.59 1.26
C SER A 203 -13.38 8.97 0.27
N ASN A 204 -12.89 8.24 -0.73
CA ASN A 204 -13.69 7.47 -1.69
C ASN A 204 -14.18 6.12 -1.12
N VAL A 205 -14.04 5.90 0.18
CA VAL A 205 -14.42 4.65 0.86
C VAL A 205 -15.92 4.63 1.12
N ASN A 206 -16.65 3.67 0.53
CA ASN A 206 -18.03 3.37 0.93
C ASN A 206 -17.99 2.44 2.15
N LYS A 207 -18.18 3.03 3.34
CA LYS A 207 -18.02 2.35 4.63
C LYS A 207 -18.77 1.04 4.74
N PHE A 208 -20.05 1.00 4.30
CA PHE A 208 -20.86 -0.21 4.40
C PHE A 208 -20.39 -1.32 3.46
N ILE A 209 -20.18 -0.99 2.18
CA ILE A 209 -19.76 -1.96 1.17
C ILE A 209 -18.36 -2.51 1.49
N ASP A 210 -17.44 -1.66 1.93
CA ASP A 210 -16.06 -2.07 2.23
C ASP A 210 -15.98 -2.88 3.53
N THR A 211 -16.87 -2.63 4.51
CA THR A 211 -17.03 -3.49 5.68
C THR A 211 -17.53 -4.88 5.29
N MET A 212 -18.56 -4.98 4.44
CA MET A 212 -19.06 -6.28 3.98
C MET A 212 -18.02 -7.07 3.19
N ARG A 213 -17.24 -6.39 2.36
CA ARG A 213 -16.10 -7.00 1.65
C ARG A 213 -15.02 -7.50 2.60
N PHE A 214 -14.72 -6.75 3.65
CA PHE A 214 -13.76 -7.15 4.67
C PHE A 214 -14.26 -8.40 5.44
N ILE A 215 -15.52 -8.44 5.84
CA ILE A 215 -16.13 -9.62 6.45
C ILE A 215 -16.02 -10.83 5.51
N GLY A 216 -16.34 -10.64 4.23
CA GLY A 216 -16.18 -11.70 3.21
C GLY A 216 -14.74 -12.21 3.08
N LEU A 217 -13.73 -11.30 3.16
CA LEU A 217 -12.32 -11.69 3.22
C LEU A 217 -12.03 -12.55 4.46
N CYS A 218 -12.50 -12.13 5.64
CA CYS A 218 -12.27 -12.86 6.88
C CYS A 218 -12.86 -14.29 6.81
N ILE A 219 -14.10 -14.42 6.33
CA ILE A 219 -14.74 -15.73 6.15
C ILE A 219 -13.94 -16.61 5.19
N LYS A 220 -13.60 -16.10 4.00
CA LYS A 220 -12.78 -16.87 3.04
C LYS A 220 -11.43 -17.29 3.63
N SER A 221 -10.81 -16.42 4.42
CA SER A 221 -9.53 -16.74 5.04
C SER A 221 -9.64 -17.78 6.16
N LEU A 222 -10.80 -18.05 6.73
CA LEU A 222 -10.97 -19.13 7.72
C LEU A 222 -11.05 -20.52 7.07
N TRP A 223 -11.46 -20.59 5.81
CA TRP A 223 -11.71 -21.85 5.08
C TRP A 223 -10.59 -22.21 4.06
N GLY A 224 -9.56 -21.40 3.93
CA GLY A 224 -8.40 -21.61 3.07
C GLY A 224 -7.11 -21.25 3.76
#